data_4b999211ff2d8b74ff69fb75470da095
#
_entry.id   4b999211ff2d8b74ff69fb75470da095
#
_cell.length_a   1.000
_cell.length_b   1.000
_cell.length_c   1.000
_cell.angle_alpha   90.00
_cell.angle_beta   90.00
_cell.angle_gamma   90.00
#
_symmetry.space_group_name_H-M   'P 1'
#
loop_
_entity.id
_entity.type
_entity.pdbx_description
1 polymer ?
#
loop_
_entity_poly.entity_id
_entity_poly.type
_entity_poly.pdbx_seq_one_letter_code
_entity_poly.pdbx_strand_id
1 'polypeptide(L)'
;MRERDIEKQLRDEVRLRGGLCEKWTSGSSGWPDRICLFPDGKAGFVEVKAPGKKPRPLQKKRHQQLERLGYKVYVLDHTEQIGGILDGIQERNI
;
A
#
# COMPACT_ATOMS: atom_id res chain seq x y z
N MET A 1 -4.22 18.01 2.72
CA MET A 1 -4.86 16.70 2.96
C MET A 1 -4.08 15.95 4.02
N ARG A 2 -4.76 15.29 4.92
CA ARG A 2 -4.13 14.53 5.99
C ARG A 2 -3.87 13.09 5.56
N GLU A 3 -2.94 12.44 6.25
CA GLU A 3 -2.67 11.02 6.01
C GLU A 3 -3.95 10.18 6.10
N ARG A 4 -4.81 10.43 7.10
CA ARG A 4 -6.06 9.68 7.27
C ARG A 4 -7.03 9.85 6.10
N ASP A 5 -6.99 11.00 5.41
CA ASP A 5 -7.84 11.24 4.25
C ASP A 5 -7.37 10.41 3.06
N ILE A 6 -6.05 10.32 2.88
CA ILE A 6 -5.44 9.49 1.85
C ILE A 6 -5.76 8.03 2.13
N GLU A 7 -5.64 7.62 3.38
CA GLU A 7 -5.93 6.23 3.80
C GLU A 7 -7.39 5.87 3.55
N LYS A 8 -8.30 6.81 3.84
CA LYS A 8 -9.73 6.57 3.58
C LYS A 8 -10.00 6.37 2.11
N GLN A 9 -9.42 7.22 1.25
CA GLN A 9 -9.61 7.08 -0.18
C GLN A 9 -9.02 5.78 -0.71
N LEU A 10 -7.89 5.34 -0.17
CA LEU A 10 -7.32 4.04 -0.51
C LEU A 10 -8.31 2.91 -0.20
N ARG A 11 -8.85 2.91 1.02
CA ARG A 11 -9.82 1.87 1.42
C ARG A 11 -11.06 1.87 0.54
N ASP A 12 -11.57 3.06 0.22
CA ASP A 12 -12.76 3.19 -0.62
C ASP A 12 -12.51 2.64 -2.02
N GLU A 13 -11.36 2.99 -2.61
CA GLU A 13 -11.02 2.54 -3.96
C GLU A 13 -10.78 1.03 -4.02
N VAL A 14 -10.11 0.47 -3.01
CA VAL A 14 -9.90 -0.98 -2.93
C VAL A 14 -11.24 -1.70 -2.87
N ARG A 15 -12.17 -1.17 -2.07
CA ARG A 15 -13.51 -1.76 -1.96
C ARG A 15 -14.26 -1.72 -3.28
N LEU A 16 -14.17 -0.59 -3.99
CA LEU A 16 -14.81 -0.46 -5.31
C LEU A 16 -14.29 -1.49 -6.31
N ARG A 17 -13.04 -1.92 -6.15
CA ARG A 17 -12.45 -2.95 -7.00
C ARG A 17 -12.68 -4.37 -6.48
N GLY A 18 -13.53 -4.54 -5.48
CA GLY A 18 -13.88 -5.85 -4.93
C GLY A 18 -12.88 -6.42 -3.94
N GLY A 19 -12.01 -5.59 -3.40
CA GLY A 19 -10.95 -6.01 -2.49
C GLY A 19 -11.17 -5.58 -1.05
N LEU A 20 -10.20 -5.93 -0.22
CA LEU A 20 -10.13 -5.55 1.19
C LEU A 20 -8.83 -4.80 1.45
N CYS A 21 -8.91 -3.69 2.15
CA CYS A 21 -7.73 -2.93 2.58
C CYS A 21 -7.72 -2.91 4.10
N GLU A 22 -6.83 -3.67 4.71
CA GLU A 22 -6.78 -3.87 6.16
C GLU A 22 -5.48 -3.34 6.73
N LYS A 23 -5.53 -2.94 8.00
CA LYS A 23 -4.32 -2.59 8.73
C LYS A 23 -3.45 -3.82 8.86
N TRP A 24 -2.15 -3.61 8.67
CA TRP A 24 -1.18 -4.68 8.85
C TRP A 24 -0.29 -4.34 10.03
N THR A 25 -0.25 -5.24 11.00
CA THR A 25 0.67 -5.14 12.14
C THR A 25 1.49 -6.41 12.22
N SER A 26 2.78 -6.22 12.46
CA SER A 26 3.72 -7.31 12.61
C SER A 26 4.40 -7.18 13.97
N GLY A 27 5.01 -8.25 14.44
CA GLY A 27 5.79 -8.21 15.68
C GLY A 27 7.10 -7.44 15.56
N SER A 28 7.48 -7.02 14.36
CA SER A 28 8.71 -6.24 14.15
C SER A 28 8.41 -4.90 13.51
N SER A 29 9.36 -3.96 13.64
CA SER A 29 9.19 -2.59 13.16
C SER A 29 9.43 -2.47 11.65
N GLY A 30 8.94 -1.36 11.07
CA GLY A 30 9.25 -0.98 9.69
C GLY A 30 8.33 -1.58 8.64
N TRP A 31 7.34 -2.38 9.02
CA TRP A 31 6.39 -2.96 8.08
C TRP A 31 5.45 -1.89 7.50
N PRO A 32 4.95 -2.09 6.27
CA PRO A 32 3.92 -1.21 5.72
C PRO A 32 2.64 -1.22 6.55
N ASP A 33 1.87 -0.14 6.48
CA ASP A 33 0.67 0.06 7.31
C ASP A 33 -0.51 -0.80 6.91
N ARG A 34 -0.63 -1.08 5.61
CA ARG A 34 -1.82 -1.70 5.04
C ARG A 34 -1.47 -2.86 4.13
N ILE A 35 -2.35 -3.84 4.12
CA ILE A 35 -2.33 -4.89 3.10
C ILE A 35 -3.61 -4.77 2.28
N CYS A 36 -3.46 -4.81 0.95
CA CYS A 36 -4.57 -4.75 0.02
C CYS A 36 -4.73 -6.10 -0.66
N LEU A 37 -5.90 -6.68 -0.51
CA LEU A 37 -6.21 -8.02 -1.05
C LEU A 37 -7.28 -7.87 -2.13
N PHE A 38 -7.05 -8.51 -3.27
CA PHE A 38 -7.95 -8.43 -4.42
C PHE A 38 -8.34 -9.83 -4.91
N PRO A 39 -9.39 -9.92 -5.76
CA PRO A 39 -9.74 -11.20 -6.40
C PRO A 39 -8.55 -11.82 -7.12
N ASP A 40 -8.59 -13.12 -7.30
CA ASP A 40 -7.56 -13.92 -7.96
C ASP A 40 -6.25 -13.99 -7.17
N GLY A 41 -6.33 -13.77 -5.87
CA GLY A 41 -5.17 -13.88 -4.98
C GLY A 41 -4.15 -12.77 -5.15
N LYS A 42 -4.51 -11.66 -5.80
CA LYS A 42 -3.61 -10.53 -5.94
C LYS A 42 -3.52 -9.76 -4.63
N ALA A 43 -2.31 -9.45 -4.20
CA ALA A 43 -2.08 -8.78 -2.92
C ALA A 43 -0.87 -7.88 -2.97
N GLY A 44 -0.88 -6.84 -2.17
CA GLY A 44 0.26 -5.94 -2.06
C GLY A 44 0.18 -5.14 -0.77
N PHE A 45 1.33 -4.61 -0.37
CA PHE A 45 1.44 -3.76 0.82
C PHE A 45 1.47 -2.30 0.40
N VAL A 46 0.88 -1.46 1.24
CA VAL A 46 0.88 -0.01 1.02
C VAL A 46 1.27 0.70 2.32
N GLU A 47 2.29 1.54 2.21
CA GLU A 47 2.70 2.44 3.29
C GLU A 47 2.04 3.79 3.02
N VAL A 48 1.13 4.22 3.89
CA VAL A 48 0.44 5.51 3.73
C VAL A 48 1.21 6.60 4.49
N LYS A 49 1.47 7.70 3.82
CA LYS A 49 2.16 8.86 4.39
C LYS A 49 1.37 10.13 4.10
N ALA A 50 1.53 11.14 4.96
CA ALA A 50 1.02 12.46 4.65
C ALA A 50 1.75 13.02 3.42
N PRO A 51 1.13 13.96 2.69
CA PRO A 51 1.75 14.49 1.48
C PRO A 51 3.18 14.96 1.70
N GLY A 52 4.10 14.47 0.85
CA GLY A 52 5.51 14.83 0.88
C GLY A 52 6.34 14.15 1.96
N LYS A 53 5.72 13.38 2.84
CA LYS A 53 6.47 12.64 3.86
C LYS A 53 7.07 11.38 3.25
N LYS A 54 8.26 11.03 3.73
CA LYS A 54 9.01 9.89 3.21
C LYS A 54 9.09 8.78 4.28
N PRO A 55 9.19 7.52 3.85
CA PRO A 55 9.45 6.43 4.79
C PRO A 55 10.76 6.65 5.54
N ARG A 56 10.77 6.24 6.81
CA ARG A 56 11.99 6.26 7.61
C ARG A 56 12.95 5.17 7.12
N PRO A 57 14.27 5.28 7.44
CA PRO A 57 15.25 4.29 6.97
C PRO A 57 14.88 2.85 7.30
N LEU A 58 14.35 2.57 8.50
CA LEU A 58 13.94 1.22 8.87
C LEU A 58 12.79 0.72 8.00
N GLN A 59 11.85 1.60 7.65
CA GLN A 59 10.75 1.26 6.76
C GLN A 59 11.27 0.94 5.36
N LYS A 60 12.19 1.75 4.83
CA LYS A 60 12.80 1.50 3.52
C LYS A 60 13.49 0.14 3.49
N LYS A 61 14.21 -0.19 4.55
CA LYS A 61 14.92 -1.46 4.64
C LYS A 61 13.93 -2.64 4.63
N ARG A 62 12.85 -2.54 5.39
CA ARG A 62 11.82 -3.58 5.42
C ARG A 62 11.12 -3.72 4.08
N HIS A 63 10.80 -2.59 3.43
CA HIS A 63 10.18 -2.61 2.10
C HIS A 63 11.07 -3.34 1.09
N GLN A 64 12.38 -3.06 1.11
CA GLN A 64 13.34 -3.73 0.22
C GLN A 64 13.39 -5.23 0.48
N GLN A 65 13.35 -5.64 1.75
CA GLN A 65 13.33 -7.07 2.08
C GLN A 65 12.09 -7.76 1.52
N LEU A 66 10.93 -7.14 1.67
CA LEU A 66 9.68 -7.67 1.15
C LEU A 66 9.70 -7.78 -0.38
N GLU A 67 10.23 -6.75 -1.05
CA GLU A 67 10.35 -6.76 -2.50
C GLU A 67 11.29 -7.85 -3.01
N ARG A 68 12.39 -8.10 -2.30
CA ARG A 68 13.31 -9.20 -2.65
C ARG A 68 12.64 -10.55 -2.54
N LEU A 69 11.66 -10.68 -1.64
CA LEU A 69 10.89 -11.92 -1.49
C LEU A 69 9.78 -12.05 -2.53
N GLY A 70 9.61 -11.04 -3.38
CA GLY A 70 8.63 -11.07 -4.44
C GLY A 70 7.30 -10.39 -4.13
N TYR A 71 7.21 -9.71 -2.98
CA TYR A 71 5.98 -9.01 -2.60
C TYR A 71 5.99 -7.58 -3.12
N LYS A 72 4.81 -7.08 -3.45
CA LYS A 72 4.65 -5.71 -3.93
C LYS A 72 4.47 -4.77 -2.76
N VAL A 73 5.24 -3.69 -2.73
CA VAL A 73 5.19 -2.68 -1.67
C VAL A 73 5.19 -1.31 -2.32
N TYR A 74 4.26 -0.47 -1.94
CA TYR A 74 4.12 0.88 -2.47
C TYR A 74 4.07 1.89 -1.35
N VAL A 75 4.56 3.10 -1.62
CA VAL A 75 4.39 4.25 -0.73
C VAL A 75 3.35 5.16 -1.35
N LEU A 76 2.34 5.52 -0.56
CA LEU A 76 1.22 6.34 -1.00
C LEU A 76 1.22 7.63 -0.18
N ASP A 77 1.52 8.76 -0.82
CA ASP A 77 1.49 10.07 -0.16
C ASP A 77 0.63 11.10 -0.90
N HIS A 78 0.01 10.73 -2.01
CA HIS A 78 -0.93 11.57 -2.76
C HIS A 78 -2.04 10.71 -3.36
N THR A 79 -3.26 11.20 -3.33
CA THR A 79 -4.43 10.42 -3.76
C THR A 79 -4.41 10.05 -5.24
N GLU A 80 -3.80 10.87 -6.09
CA GLU A 80 -3.70 10.57 -7.52
C GLU A 80 -2.81 9.36 -7.82
N GLN A 81 -2.05 8.87 -6.85
CA GLN A 81 -1.22 7.65 -6.99
C GLN A 81 -2.03 6.37 -6.82
N ILE A 82 -3.21 6.46 -6.19
CA ILE A 82 -3.98 5.26 -5.80
C ILE A 82 -4.29 4.37 -6.99
N GLY A 83 -4.82 4.93 -8.07
CA GLY A 83 -5.17 4.13 -9.25
C GLY A 83 -4.02 3.32 -9.79
N GLY A 84 -2.86 3.95 -9.97
CA GLY A 84 -1.67 3.27 -10.49
C GLY A 84 -1.13 2.21 -9.53
N ILE A 85 -1.17 2.49 -8.21
CA ILE A 85 -0.75 1.52 -7.20
C ILE A 85 -1.63 0.27 -7.26
N LEU A 86 -2.95 0.45 -7.29
CA LEU A 86 -3.87 -0.68 -7.33
C LEU A 86 -3.76 -1.46 -8.63
N ASP A 87 -3.56 -0.77 -9.76
CA ASP A 87 -3.29 -1.44 -11.04
C ASP A 87 -2.04 -2.30 -10.93
N GLY A 88 -0.99 -1.79 -10.29
CA GLY A 88 0.24 -2.54 -10.08
C GLY A 88 0.03 -3.78 -9.21
N ILE A 89 -0.73 -3.65 -8.13
CA ILE A 89 -1.03 -4.79 -7.24
C ILE A 89 -1.83 -5.86 -8.00
N GLN A 90 -2.82 -5.44 -8.77
CA GLN A 90 -3.67 -6.34 -9.54
C GLN A 90 -2.99 -6.83 -10.82
N GLU A 91 -1.81 -6.30 -11.14
CA GLU A 91 -1.08 -6.63 -12.37
C GLU A 91 -1.92 -6.34 -13.62
N ARG A 92 -2.66 -5.25 -13.57
CA ARG A 92 -3.48 -4.85 -14.70
C ARG A 92 -2.65 -4.06 -15.69
N ASN A 93 -2.72 -4.48 -16.94
CA ASN A 93 -2.08 -3.77 -18.05
C ASN A 93 -3.12 -2.88 -18.71
N ILE A 94 -2.81 -1.61 -18.78
CA ILE A 94 -3.68 -0.63 -19.40
C ILE A 94 -3.01 -0.07 -20.63
#